data_55ac41c0abb1d87fed675f8768d14f18
#
_entry.id   55ac41c0abb1d87fed675f8768d14f18
#
_cell.length_a   1.000
_cell.length_b   1.000
_cell.length_c   1.000
_cell.angle_alpha   90.00
_cell.angle_beta   90.00
_cell.angle_gamma   90.00
#
_symmetry.space_group_name_H-M   'P 1'
#
loop_
_entity.id
_entity.type
_entity.pdbx_description
1 polymer ?
#
loop_
_entity_poly.entity_id
_entity_poly.type
_entity_poly.pdbx_seq_one_letter_code
_entity_poly.pdbx_strand_id
1 'polypeptide(L)'
;MPVYKIILMIFLFLAACAPSTQQQPTPTAPAPTMTREASTITPEPTVASTRTATSPPTLTRTPTPDVSPTVTATATFAFPTVTVNKQAHCRYGPSVAYLHAGDLYPADTGTVRGRYIYSNWLYIKFDKLNYFCWVAPSVVDVVGDVSTVTYKELNLQSIGSNMYGPPGNVTAIRDGNNVTISWDKVTMTRDDDRGYLLELFVCQDTIYKWWTDSYPDQDSTSYTVKDEAGCAQPSSGKLYTVEKHGFSEPAIIPWPAP
;
A
#
# COMPACT_ATOMS: atom_id res chain seq x y z
N MET A 1 -18.68 34.63 -56.25
CA MET A 1 -19.57 33.53 -55.86
C MET A 1 -19.22 32.32 -56.70
N PRO A 2 -18.68 31.27 -56.19
CA PRO A 2 -19.01 29.93 -56.70
C PRO A 2 -19.48 28.99 -55.57
N VAL A 3 -20.54 28.29 -55.88
CA VAL A 3 -21.28 27.33 -55.08
C VAL A 3 -20.53 25.99 -55.08
N TYR A 4 -20.08 25.50 -53.94
CA TYR A 4 -19.45 24.19 -53.83
C TYR A 4 -20.51 23.12 -53.52
N LYS A 5 -20.65 22.15 -54.43
CA LYS A 5 -21.54 20.98 -54.33
C LYS A 5 -20.91 19.97 -53.40
N ILE A 6 -21.59 19.66 -52.27
CA ILE A 6 -21.25 18.55 -51.38
C ILE A 6 -21.85 17.26 -51.98
N ILE A 7 -20.98 16.31 -52.34
CA ILE A 7 -21.37 14.96 -52.75
C ILE A 7 -21.37 14.08 -51.50
N LEU A 8 -22.56 13.63 -51.09
CA LEU A 8 -22.79 12.69 -50.02
C LEU A 8 -22.60 11.27 -50.52
N MET A 9 -21.50 10.60 -50.18
CA MET A 9 -21.31 9.15 -50.47
C MET A 9 -21.85 8.35 -49.28
N ILE A 10 -22.94 7.63 -49.51
CA ILE A 10 -23.52 6.65 -48.59
C ILE A 10 -22.85 5.30 -48.88
N PHE A 11 -22.06 4.78 -47.96
CA PHE A 11 -21.59 3.39 -47.97
C PHE A 11 -22.53 2.50 -47.16
N LEU A 12 -23.23 1.62 -47.83
CA LEU A 12 -23.97 0.52 -47.24
C LEU A 12 -22.99 -0.59 -46.85
N PHE A 13 -22.84 -0.88 -45.54
CA PHE A 13 -22.17 -2.06 -45.05
C PHE A 13 -23.20 -3.17 -44.78
N LEU A 14 -23.12 -4.24 -45.53
CA LEU A 14 -23.84 -5.50 -45.26
C LEU A 14 -23.14 -6.24 -44.12
N ALA A 15 -23.84 -6.38 -42.99
CA ALA A 15 -23.38 -7.19 -41.85
C ALA A 15 -23.66 -8.70 -42.18
N ALA A 16 -22.60 -9.50 -42.31
CA ALA A 16 -22.68 -10.96 -42.35
C ALA A 16 -22.63 -11.49 -40.89
N CYS A 17 -23.71 -12.10 -40.43
CA CYS A 17 -23.75 -12.89 -39.19
C CYS A 17 -23.03 -14.22 -39.37
N ALA A 18 -21.95 -14.48 -38.63
CA ALA A 18 -21.37 -15.78 -38.44
C ALA A 18 -21.81 -16.37 -37.08
N PRO A 19 -22.13 -17.67 -36.98
CA PRO A 19 -22.54 -18.29 -35.72
C PRO A 19 -21.34 -18.50 -34.81
N SER A 20 -21.46 -18.04 -33.56
CA SER A 20 -20.50 -18.25 -32.48
C SER A 20 -20.63 -19.69 -31.94
N THR A 21 -19.57 -20.49 -32.08
CA THR A 21 -19.47 -21.81 -31.45
C THR A 21 -19.12 -21.64 -29.99
N GLN A 22 -20.05 -21.96 -29.09
CA GLN A 22 -19.80 -22.03 -27.66
C GLN A 22 -18.87 -23.21 -27.35
N GLN A 23 -17.70 -22.92 -26.82
CA GLN A 23 -16.81 -23.91 -26.23
C GLN A 23 -17.26 -24.21 -24.79
N GLN A 24 -17.58 -25.49 -24.55
CA GLN A 24 -17.96 -26.04 -23.26
C GLN A 24 -16.76 -26.04 -22.31
N PRO A 25 -16.91 -25.66 -21.04
CA PRO A 25 -15.79 -25.67 -20.08
C PRO A 25 -15.37 -27.09 -19.72
N THR A 26 -14.08 -27.34 -19.75
CA THR A 26 -13.40 -28.57 -19.32
C THR A 26 -13.50 -28.72 -17.81
N PRO A 27 -13.78 -29.92 -17.26
CA PRO A 27 -13.88 -30.12 -15.82
C PRO A 27 -12.53 -29.97 -15.12
N THR A 28 -12.51 -29.15 -14.07
CA THR A 28 -11.37 -28.91 -13.17
C THR A 28 -11.04 -30.19 -12.38
N ALA A 29 -9.77 -30.57 -12.38
CA ALA A 29 -9.24 -31.65 -11.56
C ALA A 29 -9.32 -31.34 -10.07
N PRO A 30 -9.58 -32.33 -9.19
CA PRO A 30 -9.65 -32.10 -7.75
C PRO A 30 -8.29 -31.80 -7.13
N ALA A 31 -8.27 -30.89 -6.16
CA ALA A 31 -7.09 -30.51 -5.39
C ALA A 31 -6.54 -31.68 -4.56
N PRO A 32 -5.22 -31.78 -4.33
CA PRO A 32 -4.63 -32.80 -3.50
C PRO A 32 -5.00 -32.62 -2.03
N THR A 33 -5.59 -33.66 -1.44
CA THR A 33 -5.87 -33.75 0.00
C THR A 33 -4.57 -33.95 0.75
N MET A 34 -4.21 -33.00 1.62
CA MET A 34 -3.11 -33.17 2.58
C MET A 34 -3.53 -34.13 3.68
N THR A 35 -2.96 -35.34 3.67
CA THR A 35 -3.07 -36.31 4.74
C THR A 35 -2.16 -35.87 5.88
N ARG A 36 -2.76 -35.57 7.03
CA ARG A 36 -2.04 -35.24 8.27
C ARG A 36 -1.61 -36.54 8.91
N GLU A 37 -0.28 -36.83 8.92
CA GLU A 37 0.28 -37.94 9.66
C GLU A 37 0.18 -37.68 11.18
N ALA A 38 -0.42 -38.66 11.87
CA ALA A 38 -0.49 -38.66 13.33
C ALA A 38 0.82 -39.17 13.90
N SER A 39 1.51 -38.32 14.66
CA SER A 39 2.70 -38.73 15.42
C SER A 39 2.31 -39.64 16.58
N THR A 40 2.71 -40.89 16.49
CA THR A 40 2.57 -41.90 17.56
C THR A 40 3.63 -41.62 18.64
N ILE A 41 3.18 -41.32 19.86
CA ILE A 41 4.04 -41.18 21.03
C ILE A 41 4.29 -42.56 21.59
N THR A 42 5.53 -43.03 21.52
CA THR A 42 5.99 -44.27 22.16
C THR A 42 6.26 -44.01 23.64
N PRO A 43 5.70 -44.78 24.59
CA PRO A 43 6.01 -44.61 26.00
C PRO A 43 7.41 -45.16 26.35
N GLU A 44 8.19 -44.33 27.05
CA GLU A 44 9.49 -44.61 27.59
C GLU A 44 9.40 -45.62 28.75
N PRO A 45 10.32 -46.64 28.87
CA PRO A 45 10.27 -47.63 29.94
C PRO A 45 10.69 -47.05 31.30
N THR A 46 9.83 -47.21 32.28
CA THR A 46 10.08 -46.87 33.69
C THR A 46 11.15 -47.78 34.28
N VAL A 47 12.32 -47.25 34.62
CA VAL A 47 13.40 -47.96 35.35
C VAL A 47 13.15 -47.86 36.86
N ALA A 48 12.94 -48.99 37.50
CA ALA A 48 12.80 -49.05 38.95
C ALA A 48 14.15 -48.80 39.65
N SER A 49 14.20 -47.74 40.45
CA SER A 49 15.41 -47.40 41.23
C SER A 49 15.45 -48.18 42.54
N THR A 50 16.43 -49.06 42.68
CA THR A 50 16.79 -49.77 43.96
C THR A 50 17.39 -48.73 44.90
N ARG A 51 16.81 -48.58 46.09
CA ARG A 51 17.32 -47.69 47.15
C ARG A 51 18.43 -48.42 47.91
N THR A 52 19.67 -47.98 47.72
CA THR A 52 20.81 -48.32 48.63
C THR A 52 20.89 -47.22 49.68
N ALA A 53 20.73 -47.59 50.94
CA ALA A 53 20.88 -46.65 52.07
C ALA A 53 22.37 -46.35 52.29
N THR A 54 22.79 -45.13 52.03
CA THR A 54 24.14 -44.63 52.32
C THR A 54 24.03 -43.60 53.45
N SER A 55 24.94 -43.77 54.46
CA SER A 55 25.05 -42.91 55.63
C SER A 55 25.20 -41.41 55.27
N PRO A 56 24.64 -40.47 56.07
CA PRO A 56 24.65 -39.04 55.74
C PRO A 56 26.08 -38.47 55.80
N PRO A 57 26.53 -37.75 54.77
CA PRO A 57 27.77 -36.97 54.83
C PRO A 57 27.66 -35.80 55.76
N THR A 58 28.69 -35.53 56.54
CA THR A 58 28.88 -34.35 57.35
C THR A 58 28.84 -33.09 56.44
N LEU A 59 27.88 -32.19 56.68
CA LEU A 59 27.72 -30.91 55.92
C LEU A 59 28.90 -29.99 56.23
N THR A 60 29.91 -29.98 55.36
CA THR A 60 30.87 -28.87 55.29
C THR A 60 30.18 -27.70 54.58
N ARG A 61 29.97 -26.59 55.30
CA ARG A 61 29.43 -25.35 54.66
C ARG A 61 30.46 -24.78 53.69
N THR A 62 30.27 -25.03 52.43
CA THR A 62 30.99 -24.32 51.36
C THR A 62 30.47 -22.86 51.35
N PRO A 63 31.33 -21.82 51.40
CA PRO A 63 30.87 -20.46 51.26
C PRO A 63 30.20 -20.32 49.88
N THR A 64 28.92 -19.94 49.87
CA THR A 64 28.18 -19.58 48.65
C THR A 64 28.85 -18.34 48.08
N PRO A 65 29.32 -18.37 46.82
CA PRO A 65 29.80 -17.13 46.19
C PRO A 65 28.65 -16.12 46.15
N ASP A 66 28.89 -14.92 46.67
CA ASP A 66 27.97 -13.79 46.57
C ASP A 66 27.93 -13.31 45.13
N VAL A 67 27.11 -13.95 44.30
CA VAL A 67 26.85 -13.55 42.92
C VAL A 67 25.89 -12.35 42.96
N SER A 68 26.49 -11.17 43.03
CA SER A 68 25.75 -9.93 42.80
C SER A 68 25.01 -10.03 41.46
N PRO A 69 23.69 -9.83 41.41
CA PRO A 69 22.97 -9.91 40.16
C PRO A 69 23.47 -8.82 39.22
N THR A 70 24.15 -9.23 38.14
CA THR A 70 24.49 -8.31 37.04
C THR A 70 23.19 -7.90 36.38
N VAL A 71 22.75 -6.65 36.56
CA VAL A 71 21.62 -6.10 35.82
C VAL A 71 21.97 -6.06 34.32
N THR A 72 21.51 -7.06 33.61
CA THR A 72 21.58 -7.05 32.14
C THR A 72 20.67 -5.93 31.63
N ALA A 73 21.27 -4.87 31.09
CA ALA A 73 20.50 -3.81 30.44
C ALA A 73 19.74 -4.42 29.27
N THR A 74 18.43 -4.43 29.36
CA THR A 74 17.56 -4.78 28.22
C THR A 74 17.77 -3.73 27.14
N ALA A 75 18.22 -4.13 25.94
CA ALA A 75 18.37 -3.20 24.82
C ALA A 75 17.00 -2.62 24.47
N THR A 76 16.81 -1.32 24.73
CA THR A 76 15.61 -0.60 24.33
C THR A 76 15.73 -0.23 22.86
N PHE A 77 14.75 -0.59 22.04
CA PHE A 77 14.71 -0.22 20.64
C PHE A 77 14.62 1.32 20.52
N ALA A 78 15.61 1.93 19.86
CA ALA A 78 15.63 3.35 19.58
C ALA A 78 15.13 3.60 18.15
N PHE A 79 14.01 4.30 18.02
CA PHE A 79 13.50 4.73 16.71
C PHE A 79 14.43 5.76 16.07
N PRO A 80 14.62 5.72 14.73
CA PRO A 80 15.35 6.79 14.03
C PRO A 80 14.66 8.14 14.24
N THR A 81 15.46 9.19 14.34
CA THR A 81 14.98 10.58 14.48
C THR A 81 15.21 11.36 13.20
N VAL A 82 14.47 12.44 13.04
CA VAL A 82 14.58 13.33 11.89
C VAL A 82 14.63 14.79 12.32
N THR A 83 15.31 15.60 11.51
CA THR A 83 15.25 17.05 11.55
C THR A 83 14.89 17.55 10.15
N VAL A 84 13.90 18.41 10.05
CA VAL A 84 13.50 19.04 8.78
C VAL A 84 14.60 19.99 8.32
N ASN A 85 15.08 19.84 7.08
CA ASN A 85 16.19 20.61 6.52
C ASN A 85 15.75 21.77 5.60
N LYS A 86 14.51 21.75 5.13
CA LYS A 86 13.90 22.83 4.35
C LYS A 86 12.37 22.81 4.53
N GLN A 87 11.71 23.92 4.24
CA GLN A 87 10.26 23.99 4.28
C GLN A 87 9.63 22.88 3.42
N ALA A 88 8.66 22.19 3.97
CA ALA A 88 8.03 21.02 3.35
C ALA A 88 6.60 20.83 3.80
N HIS A 89 5.88 20.00 3.07
CA HIS A 89 4.54 19.55 3.44
C HIS A 89 4.59 18.13 4.00
N CYS A 90 3.97 17.96 5.14
CA CYS A 90 3.56 16.70 5.69
C CYS A 90 2.26 16.28 5.00
N ARG A 91 2.13 15.01 4.58
CA ARG A 91 0.97 14.53 3.82
C ARG A 91 0.30 13.34 4.47
N TYR A 92 -0.94 13.09 4.09
CA TYR A 92 -1.70 11.94 4.59
C TYR A 92 -1.34 10.61 3.92
N GLY A 93 -0.51 10.62 2.89
CA GLY A 93 -0.01 9.43 2.22
C GLY A 93 1.40 9.60 1.68
N PRO A 94 2.04 8.51 1.21
CA PRO A 94 3.47 8.43 0.92
C PRO A 94 3.85 8.92 -0.48
N SER A 95 3.21 9.99 -0.97
CA SER A 95 3.59 10.71 -2.20
C SER A 95 3.05 12.14 -2.21
N VAL A 96 3.45 12.91 -3.21
CA VAL A 96 2.96 14.28 -3.44
C VAL A 96 1.49 14.35 -3.86
N ALA A 97 0.91 13.26 -4.33
CA ALA A 97 -0.48 13.17 -4.76
C ALA A 97 -1.49 13.21 -3.59
N TYR A 98 -1.05 12.90 -2.37
CA TYR A 98 -1.95 12.88 -1.22
C TYR A 98 -2.17 14.26 -0.64
N LEU A 99 -3.32 14.41 0.03
CA LEU A 99 -3.70 15.62 0.71
C LEU A 99 -2.61 16.11 1.67
N HIS A 100 -2.48 17.42 1.73
CA HIS A 100 -1.67 18.13 2.70
C HIS A 100 -2.23 17.92 4.12
N ALA A 101 -1.37 17.52 5.04
CA ALA A 101 -1.72 17.31 6.44
C ALA A 101 -1.22 18.44 7.36
N GLY A 102 -0.12 19.09 6.98
CA GLY A 102 0.45 20.20 7.76
C GLY A 102 1.78 20.69 7.19
N ASP A 103 2.20 21.87 7.67
CA ASP A 103 3.45 22.49 7.25
C ASP A 103 4.60 22.16 8.21
N LEU A 104 5.76 21.93 7.60
CA LEU A 104 7.02 21.68 8.27
C LEU A 104 8.02 22.76 7.90
N TYR A 105 8.80 23.17 8.89
CA TYR A 105 9.82 24.19 8.74
C TYR A 105 11.19 23.66 9.18
N PRO A 106 12.29 24.26 8.70
CA PRO A 106 13.63 23.89 9.14
C PRO A 106 13.74 23.84 10.66
N ALA A 107 14.45 22.81 11.16
CA ALA A 107 14.63 22.48 12.57
C ALA A 107 13.43 21.86 13.29
N ASP A 108 12.28 21.65 12.64
CA ASP A 108 11.26 20.76 13.21
C ASP A 108 11.82 19.35 13.37
N THR A 109 11.61 18.75 14.54
CA THR A 109 12.11 17.40 14.87
C THR A 109 10.98 16.39 14.98
N GLY A 110 11.34 15.12 14.85
CA GLY A 110 10.37 14.03 14.94
C GLY A 110 11.04 12.66 14.98
N THR A 111 10.20 11.63 15.10
CA THR A 111 10.60 10.24 15.19
C THR A 111 9.97 9.44 14.06
N VAL A 112 10.80 8.66 13.32
CA VAL A 112 10.33 7.77 12.26
C VAL A 112 9.63 6.58 12.90
N ARG A 113 8.38 6.35 12.51
CA ARG A 113 7.53 5.28 13.05
C ARG A 113 7.14 4.23 12.00
N GLY A 114 7.53 4.47 10.75
CA GLY A 114 7.29 3.53 9.67
C GLY A 114 7.82 4.03 8.34
N ARG A 115 7.72 3.17 7.35
CA ARG A 115 8.06 3.42 5.94
C ARG A 115 7.02 2.76 5.06
N TYR A 116 6.96 3.15 3.79
CA TYR A 116 6.04 2.55 2.83
C TYR A 116 6.78 1.54 1.95
N ILE A 117 6.10 0.43 1.64
CA ILE A 117 6.74 -0.66 0.89
C ILE A 117 7.02 -0.29 -0.58
N TYR A 118 6.21 0.61 -1.15
CA TYR A 118 6.28 0.97 -2.58
C TYR A 118 6.92 2.35 -2.83
N SER A 119 7.37 3.05 -1.79
CA SER A 119 8.08 4.32 -1.91
C SER A 119 9.10 4.50 -0.78
N ASN A 120 9.96 5.50 -0.91
CA ASN A 120 10.94 5.84 0.12
C ASN A 120 10.42 6.83 1.18
N TRP A 121 9.13 7.20 1.14
CA TRP A 121 8.54 8.11 2.10
C TRP A 121 8.51 7.53 3.51
N LEU A 122 8.70 8.41 4.49
CA LEU A 122 8.78 8.08 5.91
C LEU A 122 7.52 8.49 6.64
N TYR A 123 7.01 7.61 7.49
CA TYR A 123 5.89 7.87 8.39
C TYR A 123 6.43 8.37 9.71
N ILE A 124 6.17 9.64 10.03
CA ILE A 124 6.84 10.37 11.10
C ILE A 124 5.83 10.94 12.09
N LYS A 125 6.19 10.89 13.39
CA LYS A 125 5.58 11.67 14.45
C LYS A 125 6.46 12.87 14.72
N PHE A 126 6.06 14.03 14.22
CA PHE A 126 6.74 15.29 14.56
C PHE A 126 6.34 15.77 15.97
N ASP A 127 7.28 16.38 16.67
CA ASP A 127 7.09 16.79 18.07
C ASP A 127 6.02 17.87 18.18
N LYS A 128 5.93 18.76 17.19
CA LYS A 128 4.92 19.83 17.13
C LYS A 128 3.52 19.37 16.72
N LEU A 129 3.37 18.16 16.13
CA LEU A 129 2.08 17.65 15.64
C LEU A 129 1.52 16.62 16.61
N ASN A 130 0.19 16.56 16.77
CA ASN A 130 -0.48 15.54 17.56
C ASN A 130 -0.86 14.27 16.75
N TYR A 131 -0.55 14.25 15.47
CA TYR A 131 -0.80 13.15 14.53
C TYR A 131 0.48 12.74 13.80
N PHE A 132 0.41 11.61 13.08
CA PHE A 132 1.46 11.13 12.20
C PHE A 132 1.22 11.57 10.77
N CYS A 133 2.28 11.69 9.99
CA CYS A 133 2.18 12.02 8.59
C CYS A 133 3.36 11.48 7.77
N TRP A 134 3.22 11.57 6.47
CA TRP A 134 4.23 11.09 5.52
C TRP A 134 5.06 12.25 5.00
N VAL A 135 6.36 12.04 4.91
CA VAL A 135 7.32 13.05 4.43
C VAL A 135 8.32 12.40 3.48
N ALA A 136 8.65 13.12 2.42
CA ALA A 136 9.71 12.72 1.51
C ALA A 136 11.07 12.75 2.22
N PRO A 137 11.96 11.76 2.06
CA PRO A 137 13.25 11.74 2.72
C PRO A 137 14.17 12.91 2.29
N SER A 138 13.92 13.52 1.15
CA SER A 138 14.71 14.67 0.64
C SER A 138 14.52 15.97 1.43
N VAL A 139 13.56 16.04 2.36
CA VAL A 139 13.25 17.23 3.15
C VAL A 139 13.61 17.09 4.62
N VAL A 140 14.20 15.96 4.99
CA VAL A 140 14.62 15.65 6.38
C VAL A 140 16.03 15.07 6.41
N ASP A 141 16.78 15.40 7.44
CA ASP A 141 18.01 14.72 7.80
C ASP A 141 17.67 13.63 8.82
N VAL A 142 18.11 12.41 8.55
CA VAL A 142 17.76 11.23 9.36
C VAL A 142 18.96 10.78 10.17
N VAL A 143 18.75 10.51 11.45
CA VAL A 143 19.74 9.90 12.35
C VAL A 143 19.19 8.54 12.80
N GLY A 144 19.97 7.49 12.55
CA GLY A 144 19.59 6.10 12.81
C GLY A 144 19.23 5.33 11.55
N ASP A 145 18.96 4.03 11.69
CA ASP A 145 18.67 3.14 10.57
C ASP A 145 17.17 3.00 10.34
N VAL A 146 16.66 3.59 9.27
CA VAL A 146 15.24 3.49 8.88
C VAL A 146 14.83 2.09 8.45
N SER A 147 15.77 1.19 8.13
CA SER A 147 15.46 -0.19 7.77
C SER A 147 14.88 -0.98 8.95
N THR A 148 15.15 -0.54 10.16
CA THR A 148 14.69 -1.17 11.41
C THR A 148 13.22 -0.91 11.74
N VAL A 149 12.59 0.11 11.12
CA VAL A 149 11.16 0.37 11.33
C VAL A 149 10.29 -0.43 10.36
N THR A 150 9.11 -0.80 10.84
CA THR A 150 8.15 -1.62 10.08
C THR A 150 7.53 -0.84 8.91
N TYR A 151 7.06 -1.59 7.91
CA TYR A 151 6.18 -1.02 6.90
C TYR A 151 4.82 -0.66 7.50
N LYS A 152 4.26 0.44 7.02
CA LYS A 152 2.91 0.90 7.36
C LYS A 152 1.98 0.71 6.19
N GLU A 153 0.83 0.13 6.48
CA GLU A 153 -0.27 0.11 5.53
C GLU A 153 -0.92 1.49 5.46
N LEU A 154 -1.39 1.82 4.27
CA LEU A 154 -2.09 3.06 4.02
C LEU A 154 -3.58 2.84 4.25
N ASN A 155 -4.15 3.58 5.19
CA ASN A 155 -5.58 3.57 5.47
C ASN A 155 -6.14 4.99 5.33
N LEU A 156 -6.57 5.33 4.12
CA LEU A 156 -7.09 6.66 3.80
C LEU A 156 -8.43 6.94 4.49
N GLN A 157 -9.19 5.91 4.81
CA GLN A 157 -10.49 6.05 5.49
C GLN A 157 -10.36 6.51 6.94
N SER A 158 -9.18 6.33 7.55
CA SER A 158 -8.92 6.81 8.91
C SER A 158 -8.56 8.29 9.01
N ILE A 159 -8.35 8.97 7.88
CA ILE A 159 -7.84 10.36 7.84
C ILE A 159 -8.95 11.36 8.11
N GLY A 160 -10.16 11.02 7.79
CA GLY A 160 -11.34 11.84 7.93
C GLY A 160 -12.39 11.34 6.96
N SER A 161 -13.57 11.91 6.97
CA SER A 161 -14.61 11.52 6.02
C SER A 161 -14.93 12.72 5.15
N ASN A 162 -14.72 12.58 3.86
CA ASN A 162 -15.36 13.49 2.95
C ASN A 162 -16.85 13.10 2.83
N MET A 163 -17.69 14.06 2.48
CA MET A 163 -19.13 13.84 2.34
C MET A 163 -19.53 13.28 0.98
N TYR A 164 -18.56 13.01 0.11
CA TYR A 164 -18.77 12.56 -1.26
C TYR A 164 -18.49 11.08 -1.38
N GLY A 165 -19.31 10.35 -2.17
CA GLY A 165 -19.03 8.98 -2.55
C GLY A 165 -17.86 8.87 -3.53
N PRO A 166 -17.42 7.63 -3.82
CA PRO A 166 -16.44 7.39 -4.87
C PRO A 166 -16.98 7.82 -6.25
N PRO A 167 -16.09 8.09 -7.23
CA PRO A 167 -16.51 8.36 -8.60
C PRO A 167 -17.32 7.20 -9.19
N GLY A 168 -18.39 7.52 -9.92
CA GLY A 168 -19.23 6.55 -10.62
C GLY A 168 -18.73 6.22 -12.02
N ASN A 169 -19.26 5.15 -12.61
CA ASN A 169 -19.03 4.73 -14.00
C ASN A 169 -17.55 4.70 -14.40
N VAL A 170 -16.69 4.22 -13.49
CA VAL A 170 -15.26 4.11 -13.76
C VAL A 170 -15.04 3.07 -14.86
N THR A 171 -14.35 3.48 -15.91
CA THR A 171 -13.97 2.63 -17.04
C THR A 171 -12.46 2.71 -17.27
N ALA A 172 -11.88 1.70 -17.89
CA ALA A 172 -10.49 1.70 -18.32
C ALA A 172 -10.38 1.04 -19.70
N ILE A 173 -9.79 1.75 -20.64
CA ILE A 173 -9.66 1.29 -22.03
C ILE A 173 -8.18 1.29 -22.39
N ARG A 174 -7.73 0.16 -22.94
CA ARG A 174 -6.35 -0.01 -23.44
C ARG A 174 -6.26 0.37 -24.91
N ASP A 175 -5.24 1.16 -25.22
CA ASP A 175 -4.75 1.41 -26.57
C ASP A 175 -3.24 1.19 -26.60
N GLY A 176 -2.83 0.02 -27.11
CA GLY A 176 -1.43 -0.42 -27.05
C GLY A 176 -0.89 -0.47 -25.61
N ASN A 177 0.16 0.27 -25.36
CA ASN A 177 0.79 0.37 -24.04
C ASN A 177 0.21 1.48 -23.16
N ASN A 178 -0.91 2.07 -23.54
CA ASN A 178 -1.56 3.09 -22.72
C ASN A 178 -2.92 2.58 -22.23
N VAL A 179 -3.24 2.90 -20.99
CA VAL A 179 -4.57 2.68 -20.41
C VAL A 179 -5.16 4.03 -20.04
N THR A 180 -6.31 4.36 -20.64
CA THR A 180 -7.08 5.56 -20.31
C THR A 180 -8.21 5.18 -19.37
N ILE A 181 -8.15 5.73 -18.16
CA ILE A 181 -9.15 5.59 -17.10
C ILE A 181 -10.08 6.80 -17.21
N SER A 182 -11.41 6.59 -17.17
CA SER A 182 -12.39 7.65 -17.19
C SER A 182 -13.49 7.38 -16.16
N TRP A 183 -14.10 8.46 -15.65
CA TRP A 183 -15.11 8.38 -14.60
C TRP A 183 -16.12 9.53 -14.71
N ASP A 184 -17.25 9.39 -14.03
CA ASP A 184 -18.22 10.49 -13.93
C ASP A 184 -17.71 11.57 -12.98
N LYS A 185 -17.97 12.82 -13.36
CA LYS A 185 -17.71 13.97 -12.50
C LYS A 185 -18.52 13.86 -11.19
N VAL A 186 -17.82 14.01 -10.07
CA VAL A 186 -18.44 14.21 -8.76
C VAL A 186 -18.59 15.71 -8.52
N THR A 187 -19.84 16.17 -8.38
CA THR A 187 -20.09 17.59 -8.10
C THR A 187 -19.77 17.89 -6.63
N MET A 188 -18.73 18.66 -6.42
CA MET A 188 -18.24 19.07 -5.09
C MET A 188 -18.41 20.59 -4.89
N THR A 189 -18.48 21.01 -3.64
CA THR A 189 -18.41 22.43 -3.29
C THR A 189 -17.11 23.05 -3.78
N ARG A 190 -17.12 24.37 -3.99
CA ARG A 190 -15.89 25.10 -4.30
C ARG A 190 -15.06 25.27 -3.04
N ASP A 191 -14.16 24.34 -2.83
CA ASP A 191 -13.27 24.29 -1.69
C ASP A 191 -11.85 23.93 -2.14
N ASP A 192 -10.87 24.14 -1.28
CA ASP A 192 -9.50 23.75 -1.55
C ASP A 192 -9.34 22.20 -1.54
N ASP A 193 -8.33 21.73 -2.23
CA ASP A 193 -7.92 20.32 -2.27
C ASP A 193 -9.02 19.34 -2.73
N ARG A 194 -10.02 19.81 -3.49
CA ARG A 194 -11.03 18.95 -4.09
C ARG A 194 -10.54 18.32 -5.38
N GLY A 195 -11.07 17.14 -5.71
CA GLY A 195 -10.77 16.46 -6.98
C GLY A 195 -10.65 14.96 -6.81
N TYR A 196 -9.60 14.38 -7.36
CA TYR A 196 -9.43 12.92 -7.42
C TYR A 196 -8.01 12.51 -7.09
N LEU A 197 -7.88 11.32 -6.50
CA LEU A 197 -6.62 10.63 -6.30
C LEU A 197 -6.67 9.28 -7.01
N LEU A 198 -5.63 8.98 -7.78
CA LEU A 198 -5.38 7.67 -8.38
C LEU A 198 -4.23 6.99 -7.64
N GLU A 199 -4.46 5.75 -7.24
CA GLU A 199 -3.44 4.80 -6.78
C GLU A 199 -3.41 3.64 -7.75
N LEU A 200 -2.33 3.50 -8.49
CA LEU A 200 -2.21 2.53 -9.57
C LEU A 200 -1.02 1.61 -9.32
N PHE A 201 -1.15 0.38 -9.79
CA PHE A 201 -0.03 -0.52 -10.01
C PHE A 201 0.03 -0.82 -11.50
N VAL A 202 1.12 -0.45 -12.14
CA VAL A 202 1.32 -0.55 -13.60
C VAL A 202 2.64 -1.25 -13.92
N CYS A 203 2.67 -1.90 -15.07
CA CYS A 203 3.90 -2.45 -15.63
C CYS A 203 4.56 -1.45 -16.56
N GLN A 204 5.79 -1.06 -16.28
CA GLN A 204 6.59 -0.20 -17.17
C GLN A 204 8.03 -0.69 -17.20
N ASP A 205 8.56 -0.92 -18.40
CA ASP A 205 9.91 -1.43 -18.60
C ASP A 205 10.15 -2.78 -17.87
N THR A 206 9.14 -3.67 -17.88
CA THR A 206 9.10 -4.96 -17.12
C THR A 206 9.15 -4.81 -15.60
N ILE A 207 9.03 -3.60 -15.07
CA ILE A 207 9.01 -3.32 -13.64
C ILE A 207 7.57 -3.01 -13.20
N TYR A 208 7.10 -3.72 -12.19
CA TYR A 208 5.81 -3.46 -11.54
C TYR A 208 5.95 -2.28 -10.62
N LYS A 209 5.34 -1.14 -10.99
CA LYS A 209 5.49 0.15 -10.32
C LYS A 209 4.20 0.56 -9.62
N TRP A 210 4.31 1.03 -8.40
CA TRP A 210 3.27 1.80 -7.76
C TRP A 210 3.33 3.25 -8.28
N TRP A 211 2.19 3.75 -8.74
CA TRP A 211 2.03 5.05 -9.35
C TRP A 211 0.87 5.80 -8.70
N THR A 212 1.05 7.05 -8.40
CA THR A 212 -0.01 7.90 -7.84
C THR A 212 -0.07 9.21 -8.59
N ASP A 213 -1.28 9.68 -8.81
CA ASP A 213 -1.52 11.01 -9.36
C ASP A 213 -2.77 11.62 -8.73
N SER A 214 -2.89 12.94 -8.79
CA SER A 214 -4.05 13.64 -8.24
C SER A 214 -4.43 14.84 -9.11
N TYR A 215 -5.72 15.05 -9.26
CA TYR A 215 -6.29 16.23 -9.86
C TYR A 215 -6.86 17.15 -8.77
N PRO A 216 -6.44 18.42 -8.74
CA PRO A 216 -6.91 19.38 -7.74
C PRO A 216 -8.26 20.00 -8.10
N ASP A 217 -8.98 19.46 -9.09
CA ASP A 217 -10.27 19.92 -9.57
C ASP A 217 -11.23 18.76 -9.87
N GLN A 218 -12.52 19.05 -9.81
CA GLN A 218 -13.57 18.06 -10.07
C GLN A 218 -13.90 17.85 -11.56
N ASP A 219 -13.32 18.65 -12.45
CA ASP A 219 -13.65 18.66 -13.87
C ASP A 219 -12.74 17.73 -14.68
N SER A 220 -11.56 17.40 -14.14
CA SER A 220 -10.64 16.41 -14.71
C SER A 220 -11.17 15.00 -14.45
N THR A 221 -11.77 14.37 -15.46
CA THR A 221 -12.47 13.07 -15.33
C THR A 221 -11.85 11.96 -16.17
N SER A 222 -10.60 12.12 -16.59
CA SER A 222 -9.85 11.07 -17.26
C SER A 222 -8.36 11.17 -16.97
N TYR A 223 -7.69 10.02 -16.98
CA TYR A 223 -6.24 9.91 -16.79
C TYR A 223 -5.69 8.82 -17.69
N THR A 224 -4.60 9.09 -18.39
CA THR A 224 -3.92 8.09 -19.21
C THR A 224 -2.57 7.75 -18.61
N VAL A 225 -2.32 6.46 -18.43
CA VAL A 225 -1.06 5.95 -17.89
C VAL A 225 -0.45 4.91 -18.82
N LYS A 226 0.88 4.88 -18.90
CA LYS A 226 1.61 3.81 -19.58
C LYS A 226 1.54 2.53 -18.77
N ASP A 227 1.10 1.44 -19.42
CA ASP A 227 0.99 0.11 -18.83
C ASP A 227 1.30 -0.95 -19.88
N GLU A 228 2.47 -1.57 -19.78
CA GLU A 228 3.04 -2.51 -20.72
C GLU A 228 2.79 -3.95 -20.29
N ALA A 229 2.91 -4.88 -21.22
CA ALA A 229 2.98 -6.30 -20.89
C ALA A 229 4.35 -6.66 -20.30
N GLY A 230 4.44 -7.83 -19.64
CA GLY A 230 5.72 -8.41 -19.21
C GLY A 230 5.97 -8.46 -17.70
N CYS A 231 5.14 -7.86 -16.88
CA CYS A 231 5.19 -8.05 -15.42
C CYS A 231 4.46 -9.33 -15.00
N ALA A 232 4.92 -9.95 -13.92
CA ALA A 232 4.30 -11.16 -13.37
C ALA A 232 2.96 -10.86 -12.65
N GLN A 233 2.83 -9.65 -12.08
CA GLN A 233 1.62 -9.22 -11.41
C GLN A 233 0.71 -8.48 -12.40
N PRO A 234 -0.62 -8.67 -12.32
CA PRO A 234 -1.56 -7.90 -13.11
C PRO A 234 -1.61 -6.45 -12.63
N SER A 235 -1.70 -5.53 -13.57
CA SER A 235 -1.92 -4.11 -13.27
C SER A 235 -3.30 -3.90 -12.65
N SER A 236 -3.43 -2.89 -11.80
CA SER A 236 -4.66 -2.61 -11.05
C SER A 236 -4.68 -1.17 -10.57
N GLY A 237 -5.82 -0.72 -10.06
CA GLY A 237 -5.88 0.62 -9.50
C GLY A 237 -7.14 0.92 -8.71
N LYS A 238 -7.05 2.01 -7.97
CA LYS A 238 -8.12 2.60 -7.16
C LYS A 238 -8.23 4.08 -7.48
N LEU A 239 -9.45 4.56 -7.49
CA LEU A 239 -9.78 5.97 -7.71
C LEU A 239 -10.63 6.47 -6.55
N TYR A 240 -10.27 7.63 -6.03
CA TYR A 240 -10.94 8.25 -4.89
C TYR A 240 -11.44 9.64 -5.25
N THR A 241 -12.57 10.03 -4.72
CA THR A 241 -12.95 11.43 -4.59
C THR A 241 -12.21 12.01 -3.40
N VAL A 242 -11.64 13.19 -3.56
CA VAL A 242 -10.81 13.86 -2.56
C VAL A 242 -11.32 15.27 -2.31
N GLU A 243 -11.37 15.66 -1.06
CA GLU A 243 -11.57 17.05 -0.63
C GLU A 243 -10.82 17.28 0.70
N LYS A 244 -10.70 18.50 1.15
CA LYS A 244 -9.83 18.88 2.28
C LYS A 244 -10.03 18.07 3.57
N HIS A 245 -11.19 17.42 3.77
CA HIS A 245 -11.47 16.64 4.97
C HIS A 245 -11.11 15.15 4.84
N GLY A 246 -10.77 14.67 3.64
CA GLY A 246 -10.36 13.28 3.45
C GLY A 246 -10.67 12.69 2.09
N PHE A 247 -10.76 11.38 2.07
CA PHE A 247 -10.92 10.55 0.88
C PHE A 247 -12.21 9.76 0.95
N SER A 248 -12.87 9.56 -0.20
CA SER A 248 -14.00 8.62 -0.30
C SER A 248 -13.54 7.17 -0.14
N GLU A 249 -14.48 6.24 -0.03
CA GLU A 249 -14.18 4.84 -0.36
C GLU A 249 -13.64 4.75 -1.79
N PRO A 250 -12.77 3.78 -2.10
CA PRO A 250 -12.21 3.64 -3.44
C PRO A 250 -13.23 3.08 -4.43
N ALA A 251 -13.29 3.67 -5.62
CA ALA A 251 -13.77 2.96 -6.79
C ALA A 251 -12.65 2.07 -7.34
N ILE A 252 -12.92 0.79 -7.54
CA ILE A 252 -11.96 -0.13 -8.14
C ILE A 252 -11.96 0.08 -9.65
N ILE A 253 -10.80 0.30 -10.24
CA ILE A 253 -10.65 0.48 -11.67
C ILE A 253 -10.73 -0.88 -12.37
N PRO A 254 -11.66 -1.07 -13.34
CA PRO A 254 -11.78 -2.31 -14.10
C PRO A 254 -10.63 -2.44 -15.12
N TRP A 255 -9.45 -2.83 -14.63
CA TRP A 255 -8.22 -2.79 -15.41
C TRP A 255 -8.28 -3.77 -16.60
N PRO A 256 -8.03 -3.33 -17.84
CA PRO A 256 -8.02 -4.20 -19.00
C PRO A 256 -6.78 -5.07 -19.03
N ALA A 257 -6.93 -6.30 -19.51
CA ALA A 257 -5.78 -7.19 -19.76
C ALA A 257 -4.80 -6.55 -20.74
N PRO A 258 -3.49 -6.87 -20.63
CA PRO A 258 -2.45 -6.43 -21.54
C PRO A 258 -2.56 -7.06 -22.93
#